data_192b02b4c502f1007d239b1bea52e545
#
_entry.id   192b02b4c502f1007d239b1bea52e545
#
_cell.length_a   1.000
_cell.length_b   1.000
_cell.length_c   1.000
_cell.angle_alpha   90.00
_cell.angle_beta   90.00
_cell.angle_gamma   90.00
#
_symmetry.space_group_name_H-M   'P 1'
#
loop_
_entity.id
_entity.type
_entity.pdbx_description
1 polymer ?
#
loop_
_entity_poly.entity_id
_entity_poly.type
_entity_poly.pdbx_seq_one_letter_code
_entity_poly.pdbx_strand_id
1 'polypeptide(L)'
;EERVTTAVDRLEQDRTALTESDVRESFPVGSAGWSEQWTLQNYQAVMQADGMANAFLNSLLVTIPSVVIPITIAAFAAYAFAWMKFPGRDIFFAMVIVSMGVPLHLALIPILRLYLGLDLGGTYLGVWLAHTGFGLPLAMYLIYGYMITIPKDIMESAHIDGASPFTAFTQLMLPLSVPVIASFAIFQFLWVWNDLLVALV
;
A
#
# COMPACT_ATOMS: atom_id res chain seq x y z
N GLU A 1 19.27 -13.02 48.09
CA GLU A 1 18.80 -11.63 48.32
C GLU A 1 19.95 -10.61 48.23
N GLU A 2 21.09 -10.87 48.87
CA GLU A 2 22.25 -9.94 48.90
C GLU A 2 22.84 -9.65 47.50
N ARG A 3 22.82 -10.63 46.56
CA ARG A 3 23.29 -10.42 45.17
C ARG A 3 22.39 -9.55 44.33
N VAL A 4 21.09 -9.57 44.59
CA VAL A 4 20.11 -8.76 43.87
C VAL A 4 20.17 -7.31 44.33
N THR A 5 20.33 -7.09 45.64
CA THR A 5 20.47 -5.76 46.22
C THR A 5 21.75 -5.07 45.69
N THR A 6 22.89 -5.80 45.64
CA THR A 6 24.15 -5.26 45.12
C THR A 6 24.07 -4.92 43.61
N ALA A 7 23.27 -5.66 42.83
CA ALA A 7 23.05 -5.38 41.40
C ALA A 7 22.17 -4.14 41.20
N VAL A 8 21.13 -3.97 42.02
CA VAL A 8 20.25 -2.80 42.00
C VAL A 8 21.02 -1.54 42.40
N ASP A 9 21.83 -1.62 43.46
CA ASP A 9 22.64 -0.48 43.90
C ASP A 9 23.68 -0.07 42.84
N ARG A 10 24.26 -1.00 42.10
CA ARG A 10 25.15 -0.69 40.96
C ARG A 10 24.41 -0.01 39.80
N LEU A 11 23.20 -0.47 39.50
CA LEU A 11 22.40 0.15 38.44
C LEU A 11 21.91 1.55 38.82
N GLU A 12 21.62 1.79 40.11
CA GLU A 12 21.31 3.13 40.60
C GLU A 12 22.53 4.07 40.64
N GLN A 13 23.71 3.54 40.98
CA GLN A 13 24.97 4.29 40.88
C GLN A 13 25.35 4.65 39.44
N ASP A 14 25.21 3.73 38.50
CA ASP A 14 25.41 4.01 37.07
C ASP A 14 24.39 5.02 36.52
N ARG A 15 23.18 4.98 37.03
CA ARG A 15 22.12 5.92 36.64
C ARG A 15 22.35 7.34 37.15
N THR A 16 22.93 7.46 38.35
CA THR A 16 23.30 8.76 38.95
C THR A 16 24.66 9.29 38.44
N ALA A 17 25.49 8.43 37.86
CA ALA A 17 26.77 8.81 37.25
C ALA A 17 26.61 9.46 35.86
N LEU A 18 25.46 9.27 35.18
CA LEU A 18 25.12 10.03 33.98
C LEU A 18 24.71 11.45 34.42
N THR A 19 25.66 12.31 34.56
CA THR A 19 25.40 13.73 34.81
C THR A 19 24.72 14.38 33.61
N GLU A 20 23.94 15.42 33.86
CA GLU A 20 23.27 16.21 32.82
C GLU A 20 24.25 16.73 31.74
N SER A 21 25.56 16.83 32.10
CA SER A 21 26.64 17.12 31.18
C SER A 21 26.96 15.99 30.21
N ASP A 22 26.91 14.70 30.67
CA ASP A 22 27.21 13.54 29.82
C ASP A 22 26.09 13.29 28.81
N VAL A 23 24.82 13.56 29.22
CA VAL A 23 23.66 13.52 28.33
C VAL A 23 23.75 14.67 27.30
N ARG A 24 24.20 15.83 27.68
CA ARG A 24 24.38 16.97 26.75
C ARG A 24 25.53 16.77 25.77
N GLU A 25 26.59 16.04 26.18
CA GLU A 25 27.73 15.72 25.32
C GLU A 25 27.39 14.57 24.35
N SER A 26 26.61 13.59 24.79
CA SER A 26 26.13 12.46 23.96
C SER A 26 25.05 12.89 22.97
N PHE A 27 24.23 13.86 23.36
CA PHE A 27 23.25 14.51 22.52
C PHE A 27 23.55 16.01 22.55
N PRO A 28 24.33 16.55 21.62
CA PRO A 28 24.50 17.96 21.51
C PRO A 28 23.17 18.58 21.10
N VAL A 29 22.31 18.74 22.10
CA VAL A 29 21.20 19.67 22.04
C VAL A 29 21.90 21.03 22.09
N GLY A 30 22.51 21.39 20.99
CA GLY A 30 22.99 22.73 20.76
C GLY A 30 21.86 23.65 21.17
N SER A 31 22.17 24.65 21.95
CA SER A 31 21.28 25.75 22.28
C SER A 31 20.20 25.83 21.22
N ALA A 32 18.95 25.67 21.62
CA ALA A 32 17.83 25.57 20.69
C ALA A 32 17.57 26.87 19.93
N GLY A 33 18.60 27.36 19.27
CA GLY A 33 18.50 28.22 18.14
C GLY A 33 18.15 27.28 16.98
N TRP A 34 16.94 27.35 16.54
CA TRP A 34 16.56 26.84 15.23
C TRP A 34 17.52 27.43 14.23
N SER A 35 18.61 26.71 13.92
CA SER A 35 19.46 27.13 12.82
C SER A 35 18.63 26.88 11.56
N GLU A 36 18.17 27.96 10.94
CA GLU A 36 17.48 27.94 9.66
C GLU A 36 18.36 27.43 8.51
N GLN A 37 19.40 26.68 8.83
CA GLN A 37 20.25 26.05 7.84
C GLN A 37 19.56 24.79 7.33
N TRP A 38 18.74 24.96 6.32
CA TRP A 38 18.18 23.86 5.54
C TRP A 38 19.35 23.13 4.84
N THR A 39 19.75 21.97 5.37
CA THR A 39 20.82 21.16 4.78
C THR A 39 20.28 19.81 4.37
N LEU A 40 20.79 19.27 3.28
CA LEU A 40 20.49 17.91 2.83
C LEU A 40 21.41 16.85 3.46
N GLN A 41 22.25 17.25 4.41
CA GLN A 41 23.23 16.35 5.05
C GLN A 41 22.59 15.15 5.73
N ASN A 42 21.45 15.34 6.41
CA ASN A 42 20.72 14.25 7.04
C ASN A 42 20.22 13.23 6.01
N TYR A 43 19.74 13.69 4.86
CA TYR A 43 19.33 12.83 3.77
C TYR A 43 20.52 12.08 3.16
N GLN A 44 21.65 12.75 3.01
CA GLN A 44 22.87 12.09 2.52
C GLN A 44 23.38 11.05 3.51
N ALA A 45 23.39 11.34 4.80
CA ALA A 45 23.78 10.41 5.85
C ALA A 45 22.88 9.16 5.86
N VAL A 46 21.56 9.34 5.76
CA VAL A 46 20.60 8.23 5.69
C VAL A 46 20.79 7.40 4.41
N MET A 47 20.96 8.04 3.26
CA MET A 47 21.17 7.33 1.99
C MET A 47 22.51 6.58 1.92
N GLN A 48 23.51 7.03 2.71
CA GLN A 48 24.82 6.38 2.80
C GLN A 48 24.87 5.32 3.92
N ALA A 49 23.83 5.26 4.78
CA ALA A 49 23.74 4.20 5.80
C ALA A 49 23.63 2.82 5.11
N ASP A 50 24.35 1.83 5.67
CA ASP A 50 24.43 0.49 5.13
C ASP A 50 23.05 -0.13 4.88
N GLY A 51 22.77 -0.49 3.63
CA GLY A 51 21.55 -1.15 3.21
C GLY A 51 20.34 -0.24 2.99
N MET A 52 20.37 1.04 3.32
CA MET A 52 19.21 1.94 3.19
C MET A 52 18.74 2.10 1.73
N ALA A 53 19.67 2.27 0.81
CA ALA A 53 19.33 2.37 -0.62
C ALA A 53 18.65 1.09 -1.13
N ASN A 54 19.13 -0.08 -0.72
CA ASN A 54 18.53 -1.38 -1.06
C ASN A 54 17.15 -1.54 -0.42
N ALA A 55 16.98 -1.14 0.84
CA ALA A 55 15.68 -1.17 1.51
C ALA A 55 14.65 -0.27 0.82
N PHE A 56 15.06 0.93 0.41
CA PHE A 56 14.21 1.83 -0.35
C PHE A 56 13.79 1.26 -1.72
N LEU A 57 14.75 0.69 -2.47
CA LEU A 57 14.47 0.04 -3.74
C LEU A 57 13.54 -1.18 -3.57
N ASN A 58 13.74 -1.99 -2.53
CA ASN A 58 12.85 -3.10 -2.22
C ASN A 58 11.43 -2.63 -1.93
N SER A 59 11.28 -1.54 -1.15
CA SER A 59 9.97 -0.95 -0.90
C SER A 59 9.27 -0.51 -2.18
N LEU A 60 9.99 0.09 -3.13
CA LEU A 60 9.44 0.45 -4.44
C LEU A 60 9.08 -0.79 -5.27
N LEU A 61 9.93 -1.82 -5.29
CA LEU A 61 9.68 -3.08 -6.00
C LEU A 61 8.45 -3.81 -5.47
N VAL A 62 8.19 -3.71 -4.18
CA VAL A 62 6.96 -4.25 -3.57
C VAL A 62 5.76 -3.36 -3.91
N THR A 63 5.88 -2.06 -3.68
CA THR A 63 4.73 -1.15 -3.71
C THR A 63 4.21 -0.89 -5.11
N ILE A 64 5.08 -0.62 -6.09
CA ILE A 64 4.64 -0.25 -7.44
C ILE A 64 3.78 -1.35 -8.08
N PRO A 65 4.21 -2.63 -8.15
CA PRO A 65 3.36 -3.68 -8.70
C PRO A 65 2.09 -3.92 -7.88
N SER A 66 2.18 -3.85 -6.54
CA SER A 66 1.01 -3.99 -5.64
C SER A 66 -0.04 -2.89 -5.79
N VAL A 67 0.31 -1.78 -6.44
CA VAL A 67 -0.62 -0.70 -6.81
C VAL A 67 -1.14 -0.91 -8.24
N VAL A 68 -0.23 -1.16 -9.18
CA VAL A 68 -0.56 -1.21 -10.62
C VAL A 68 -1.42 -2.43 -10.97
N ILE A 69 -1.10 -3.60 -10.40
CA ILE A 69 -1.81 -4.85 -10.72
C ILE A 69 -3.30 -4.76 -10.33
N PRO A 70 -3.67 -4.46 -9.06
CA PRO A 70 -5.08 -4.39 -8.69
C PRO A 70 -5.84 -3.29 -9.44
N ILE A 71 -5.23 -2.14 -9.68
CA ILE A 71 -5.85 -1.05 -10.46
C ILE A 71 -6.16 -1.50 -11.88
N THR A 72 -5.21 -2.14 -12.53
CA THR A 72 -5.39 -2.61 -13.90
C THR A 72 -6.54 -3.61 -13.98
N ILE A 73 -6.56 -4.62 -13.11
CA ILE A 73 -7.62 -5.62 -13.07
C ILE A 73 -8.96 -4.96 -12.73
N ALA A 74 -8.97 -4.08 -11.74
CA ALA A 74 -10.18 -3.38 -11.30
C ALA A 74 -10.76 -2.47 -12.39
N ALA A 75 -9.93 -1.78 -13.18
CA ALA A 75 -10.39 -0.92 -14.26
C ALA A 75 -11.14 -1.71 -15.34
N PHE A 76 -10.59 -2.85 -15.77
CA PHE A 76 -11.26 -3.75 -16.71
C PHE A 76 -12.56 -4.33 -16.15
N ALA A 77 -12.50 -4.83 -14.91
CA ALA A 77 -13.66 -5.40 -14.25
C ALA A 77 -14.76 -4.35 -14.00
N ALA A 78 -14.42 -3.18 -13.51
CA ALA A 78 -15.36 -2.09 -13.29
C ALA A 78 -16.04 -1.64 -14.59
N TYR A 79 -15.31 -1.56 -15.69
CA TYR A 79 -15.87 -1.29 -17.00
C TYR A 79 -16.87 -2.37 -17.43
N ALA A 80 -16.50 -3.64 -17.26
CA ALA A 80 -17.39 -4.75 -17.59
C ALA A 80 -18.69 -4.70 -16.75
N PHE A 81 -18.58 -4.45 -15.45
CA PHE A 81 -19.73 -4.32 -14.55
C PHE A 81 -20.57 -3.07 -14.83
N ALA A 82 -19.97 -1.95 -15.23
CA ALA A 82 -20.68 -0.71 -15.49
C ALA A 82 -21.42 -0.72 -16.85
N TRP A 83 -20.76 -1.22 -17.90
CA TRP A 83 -21.20 -0.98 -19.29
C TRP A 83 -21.51 -2.24 -20.09
N MET A 84 -21.09 -3.43 -19.63
CA MET A 84 -21.38 -4.67 -20.34
C MET A 84 -22.57 -5.42 -19.70
N LYS A 85 -23.30 -6.14 -20.54
CA LYS A 85 -24.39 -7.01 -20.11
C LYS A 85 -23.95 -8.47 -20.22
N PHE A 86 -23.84 -9.16 -19.10
CA PHE A 86 -23.54 -10.58 -19.05
C PHE A 86 -24.31 -11.28 -17.92
N PRO A 87 -24.58 -12.59 -18.04
CA PRO A 87 -25.33 -13.32 -17.03
C PRO A 87 -24.55 -13.36 -15.72
N GLY A 88 -25.25 -13.16 -14.59
CA GLY A 88 -24.64 -13.22 -13.26
C GLY A 88 -23.92 -11.94 -12.83
N ARG A 89 -23.89 -10.87 -13.65
CA ARG A 89 -23.18 -9.63 -13.37
C ARG A 89 -23.41 -9.12 -11.93
N ASP A 90 -24.66 -9.03 -11.53
CA ASP A 90 -25.01 -8.44 -10.22
C ASP A 90 -24.62 -9.37 -9.07
N ILE A 91 -24.65 -10.71 -9.29
CA ILE A 91 -24.19 -11.70 -8.30
C ILE A 91 -22.67 -11.61 -8.13
N PHE A 92 -21.91 -11.57 -9.23
CA PHE A 92 -20.47 -11.45 -9.17
C PHE A 92 -20.03 -10.12 -8.52
N PHE A 93 -20.72 -9.02 -8.86
CA PHE A 93 -20.44 -7.74 -8.22
C PHE A 93 -20.74 -7.77 -6.72
N ALA A 94 -21.87 -8.36 -6.33
CA ALA A 94 -22.23 -8.54 -4.92
C ALA A 94 -21.17 -9.37 -4.17
N MET A 95 -20.65 -10.45 -4.75
CA MET A 95 -19.57 -11.25 -4.15
C MET A 95 -18.30 -10.41 -3.91
N VAL A 96 -17.95 -9.54 -4.85
CA VAL A 96 -16.81 -8.61 -4.68
C VAL A 96 -17.05 -7.69 -3.50
N ILE A 97 -18.26 -7.10 -3.39
CA ILE A 97 -18.58 -6.21 -2.27
C ILE A 97 -18.54 -6.96 -0.93
N VAL A 98 -19.11 -8.17 -0.88
CA VAL A 98 -19.10 -8.99 0.35
C VAL A 98 -17.66 -9.35 0.76
N SER A 99 -16.75 -9.56 -0.19
CA SER A 99 -15.34 -9.86 0.12
C SER A 99 -14.61 -8.73 0.84
N MET A 100 -15.06 -7.46 0.71
CA MET A 100 -14.52 -6.33 1.48
C MET A 100 -14.77 -6.48 2.99
N GLY A 101 -15.78 -7.27 3.39
CA GLY A 101 -16.07 -7.55 4.80
C GLY A 101 -15.11 -8.53 5.47
N VAL A 102 -14.20 -9.16 4.72
CA VAL A 102 -13.22 -10.10 5.29
C VAL A 102 -12.10 -9.33 5.99
N PRO A 103 -11.94 -9.46 7.32
CA PRO A 103 -10.88 -8.76 8.02
C PRO A 103 -9.51 -9.29 7.59
N LEU A 104 -8.62 -8.38 7.19
CA LEU A 104 -7.25 -8.68 6.72
C LEU A 104 -6.53 -9.64 7.69
N HIS A 105 -6.54 -9.31 8.99
CA HIS A 105 -5.82 -10.08 10.01
C HIS A 105 -6.29 -11.54 10.13
N LEU A 106 -7.57 -11.81 9.90
CA LEU A 106 -8.10 -13.18 9.94
C LEU A 106 -7.69 -13.99 8.70
N ALA A 107 -7.48 -13.31 7.57
CA ALA A 107 -7.08 -13.95 6.31
C ALA A 107 -5.59 -14.25 6.23
N LEU A 108 -4.73 -13.58 7.01
CA LEU A 108 -3.27 -13.74 6.94
C LEU A 108 -2.81 -15.18 7.22
N ILE A 109 -3.36 -15.84 8.27
CA ILE A 109 -2.96 -17.22 8.61
C ILE A 109 -3.33 -18.23 7.50
N PRO A 110 -4.56 -18.23 6.95
CA PRO A 110 -4.89 -19.08 5.79
C PRO A 110 -4.02 -18.79 4.57
N ILE A 111 -3.73 -17.52 4.28
CA ILE A 111 -2.87 -17.11 3.15
C ILE A 111 -1.45 -17.62 3.35
N LEU A 112 -0.88 -17.47 4.54
CA LEU A 112 0.45 -17.99 4.86
C LEU A 112 0.54 -19.50 4.60
N ARG A 113 -0.46 -20.27 5.06
CA ARG A 113 -0.51 -21.72 4.81
C ARG A 113 -0.57 -22.05 3.33
N LEU A 114 -1.39 -21.31 2.58
CA LEU A 114 -1.49 -21.47 1.13
C LEU A 114 -0.16 -21.16 0.44
N TYR A 115 0.50 -20.08 0.84
CA TYR A 115 1.78 -19.64 0.26
C TYR A 115 2.92 -20.59 0.57
N LEU A 116 2.97 -21.16 1.78
CA LEU A 116 3.93 -22.20 2.11
C LEU A 116 3.72 -23.48 1.26
N GLY A 117 2.47 -23.82 0.95
CA GLY A 117 2.16 -24.94 0.06
C GLY A 117 2.45 -24.70 -1.42
N LEU A 118 2.59 -23.45 -1.83
CA LEU A 118 2.84 -23.05 -3.22
C LEU A 118 4.27 -22.48 -3.42
N ASP A 119 5.12 -22.53 -2.39
CA ASP A 119 6.46 -21.92 -2.38
C ASP A 119 6.46 -20.42 -2.73
N LEU A 120 5.41 -19.72 -2.35
CA LEU A 120 5.24 -18.28 -2.55
C LEU A 120 5.64 -17.44 -1.32
N GLY A 121 5.80 -18.07 -0.16
CA GLY A 121 6.19 -17.40 1.08
C GLY A 121 7.55 -16.71 0.94
N GLY A 122 7.64 -15.45 1.39
CA GLY A 122 8.86 -14.65 1.30
C GLY A 122 9.26 -14.22 -0.12
N THR A 123 8.36 -14.33 -1.11
CA THR A 123 8.61 -13.89 -2.50
C THR A 123 7.88 -12.58 -2.82
N TYR A 124 8.45 -11.79 -3.73
CA TYR A 124 7.76 -10.59 -4.25
C TYR A 124 6.39 -10.92 -4.85
N LEU A 125 6.29 -12.05 -5.56
CA LEU A 125 5.03 -12.48 -6.17
C LEU A 125 3.95 -12.74 -5.12
N GLY A 126 4.30 -13.39 -4.00
CA GLY A 126 3.38 -13.61 -2.89
C GLY A 126 2.84 -12.30 -2.34
N VAL A 127 3.71 -11.32 -2.08
CA VAL A 127 3.31 -10.00 -1.58
C VAL A 127 2.41 -9.25 -2.58
N TRP A 128 2.77 -9.27 -3.88
CA TRP A 128 1.94 -8.62 -4.92
C TRP A 128 0.56 -9.24 -5.04
N LEU A 129 0.46 -10.57 -4.96
CA LEU A 129 -0.82 -11.28 -5.01
C LEU A 129 -1.68 -11.00 -3.77
N ALA A 130 -1.08 -10.98 -2.58
CA ALA A 130 -1.79 -10.66 -1.34
C ALA A 130 -2.38 -9.24 -1.39
N HIS A 131 -1.55 -8.23 -1.69
CA HIS A 131 -2.03 -6.85 -1.80
C HIS A 131 -3.04 -6.67 -2.94
N THR A 132 -2.90 -7.42 -4.03
CA THR A 132 -3.90 -7.44 -5.09
C THR A 132 -5.22 -8.00 -4.59
N GLY A 133 -5.20 -9.13 -3.90
CA GLY A 133 -6.41 -9.76 -3.37
C GLY A 133 -7.19 -8.85 -2.42
N PHE A 134 -6.50 -8.15 -1.52
CA PHE A 134 -7.14 -7.23 -0.58
C PHE A 134 -7.52 -5.87 -1.19
N GLY A 135 -6.71 -5.34 -2.11
CA GLY A 135 -6.97 -4.04 -2.74
C GLY A 135 -8.01 -4.07 -3.85
N LEU A 136 -8.12 -5.21 -4.57
CA LEU A 136 -8.97 -5.35 -5.74
C LEU A 136 -10.45 -5.05 -5.50
N PRO A 137 -11.10 -5.54 -4.42
CA PRO A 137 -12.51 -5.26 -4.18
C PRO A 137 -12.82 -3.77 -4.02
N LEU A 138 -12.01 -3.07 -3.25
CA LEU A 138 -12.17 -1.63 -3.03
C LEU A 138 -11.88 -0.85 -4.31
N ALA A 139 -10.80 -1.18 -5.04
CA ALA A 139 -10.49 -0.59 -6.33
C ALA A 139 -11.67 -0.71 -7.31
N MET A 140 -12.20 -1.92 -7.43
CA MET A 140 -13.32 -2.21 -8.32
C MET A 140 -14.58 -1.43 -7.93
N TYR A 141 -14.90 -1.39 -6.63
CA TYR A 141 -16.04 -0.65 -6.12
C TYR A 141 -15.95 0.86 -6.44
N LEU A 142 -14.80 1.47 -6.16
CA LEU A 142 -14.60 2.91 -6.38
C LEU A 142 -14.61 3.26 -7.87
N ILE A 143 -13.89 2.49 -8.69
CA ILE A 143 -13.82 2.75 -10.15
C ILE A 143 -15.19 2.50 -10.79
N TYR A 144 -15.89 1.43 -10.43
CA TYR A 144 -17.25 1.17 -10.88
C TYR A 144 -18.20 2.30 -10.48
N GLY A 145 -18.18 2.70 -9.20
CA GLY A 145 -19.02 3.79 -8.70
C GLY A 145 -18.82 5.10 -9.45
N TYR A 146 -17.59 5.38 -9.87
CA TYR A 146 -17.29 6.54 -10.72
C TYR A 146 -17.76 6.34 -12.16
N MET A 147 -17.48 5.19 -12.78
CA MET A 147 -17.84 4.91 -14.17
C MET A 147 -19.34 4.97 -14.43
N ILE A 148 -20.17 4.59 -13.47
CA ILE A 148 -21.65 4.68 -13.63
C ILE A 148 -22.17 6.10 -13.57
N THR A 149 -21.39 7.08 -13.10
CA THR A 149 -21.79 8.50 -13.11
C THR A 149 -21.52 9.17 -14.45
N ILE A 150 -20.75 8.55 -15.33
CA ILE A 150 -20.47 9.08 -16.66
C ILE A 150 -21.75 9.00 -17.50
N PRO A 151 -22.16 10.11 -18.19
CA PRO A 151 -23.36 10.12 -19.01
C PRO A 151 -23.36 9.03 -20.09
N LYS A 152 -24.51 8.35 -20.23
CA LYS A 152 -24.66 7.26 -21.23
C LYS A 152 -24.50 7.76 -22.66
N ASP A 153 -24.88 9.01 -22.93
CA ASP A 153 -24.79 9.61 -24.25
C ASP A 153 -23.36 9.58 -24.82
N ILE A 154 -22.35 9.65 -23.94
CA ILE A 154 -20.93 9.56 -24.35
C ILE A 154 -20.64 8.16 -24.92
N MET A 155 -21.14 7.12 -24.26
CA MET A 155 -20.96 5.74 -24.72
C MET A 155 -21.81 5.42 -25.95
N GLU A 156 -23.03 5.98 -26.01
CA GLU A 156 -23.91 5.81 -27.16
C GLU A 156 -23.32 6.46 -28.41
N SER A 157 -22.77 7.66 -28.27
CA SER A 157 -22.05 8.33 -29.36
C SER A 157 -20.88 7.53 -29.88
N ALA A 158 -20.06 6.99 -28.97
CA ALA A 158 -18.93 6.13 -29.34
C ALA A 158 -19.38 4.86 -30.10
N HIS A 159 -20.49 4.26 -29.70
CA HIS A 159 -21.05 3.10 -30.42
C HIS A 159 -21.59 3.46 -31.80
N ILE A 160 -22.22 4.64 -31.96
CA ILE A 160 -22.67 5.17 -33.26
C ILE A 160 -21.47 5.40 -34.20
N ASP A 161 -20.34 5.88 -33.65
CA ASP A 161 -19.09 6.06 -34.38
C ASP A 161 -18.35 4.74 -34.67
N GLY A 162 -18.91 3.60 -34.26
CA GLY A 162 -18.36 2.26 -34.54
C GLY A 162 -17.24 1.81 -33.61
N ALA A 163 -17.08 2.46 -32.44
CA ALA A 163 -16.08 2.06 -31.47
C ALA A 163 -16.36 0.65 -30.91
N SER A 164 -15.34 -0.21 -30.93
CA SER A 164 -15.40 -1.48 -30.24
C SER A 164 -15.45 -1.31 -28.70
N PRO A 165 -15.93 -2.28 -27.92
CA PRO A 165 -15.92 -2.19 -26.47
C PRO A 165 -14.50 -1.90 -25.89
N PHE A 166 -13.45 -2.47 -26.48
CA PHE A 166 -12.09 -2.23 -26.08
C PHE A 166 -11.62 -0.80 -26.42
N THR A 167 -12.01 -0.30 -27.59
CA THR A 167 -11.73 1.10 -28.01
C THR A 167 -12.44 2.08 -27.08
N ALA A 168 -13.73 1.85 -26.80
CA ALA A 168 -14.50 2.67 -25.86
C ALA A 168 -13.91 2.64 -24.45
N PHE A 169 -13.42 1.49 -23.98
CA PHE A 169 -12.73 1.39 -22.71
C PHE A 169 -11.44 2.23 -22.71
N THR A 170 -10.52 1.99 -23.64
CA THR A 170 -9.18 2.57 -23.61
C THR A 170 -9.14 4.04 -23.99
N GLN A 171 -10.01 4.49 -24.90
CA GLN A 171 -9.99 5.86 -25.43
C GLN A 171 -10.98 6.79 -24.74
N LEU A 172 -12.01 6.26 -24.07
CA LEU A 172 -13.01 7.07 -23.38
C LEU A 172 -13.05 6.78 -21.88
N MET A 173 -13.43 5.57 -21.48
CA MET A 173 -13.71 5.28 -20.07
C MET A 173 -12.46 5.36 -19.19
N LEU A 174 -11.35 4.83 -19.64
CA LEU A 174 -10.09 4.84 -18.88
C LEU A 174 -9.57 6.28 -18.67
N PRO A 175 -9.45 7.14 -19.70
CA PRO A 175 -9.07 8.55 -19.53
C PRO A 175 -10.05 9.35 -18.65
N LEU A 176 -11.35 9.17 -18.81
CA LEU A 176 -12.35 9.83 -17.98
C LEU A 176 -12.29 9.37 -16.51
N SER A 177 -11.82 8.14 -16.26
CA SER A 177 -11.70 7.57 -14.92
C SER A 177 -10.37 7.87 -14.24
N VAL A 178 -9.44 8.60 -14.88
CA VAL A 178 -8.13 8.96 -14.28
C VAL A 178 -8.26 9.60 -12.90
N PRO A 179 -9.22 10.48 -12.59
CA PRO A 179 -9.32 11.08 -11.27
C PRO A 179 -9.54 10.05 -10.15
N VAL A 180 -10.45 9.09 -10.34
CA VAL A 180 -10.72 8.03 -9.33
C VAL A 180 -9.59 7.04 -9.28
N ILE A 181 -8.99 6.68 -10.41
CA ILE A 181 -7.83 5.78 -10.49
C ILE A 181 -6.64 6.40 -9.74
N ALA A 182 -6.34 7.67 -9.96
CA ALA A 182 -5.26 8.36 -9.26
C ALA A 182 -5.52 8.46 -7.75
N SER A 183 -6.75 8.75 -7.34
CA SER A 183 -7.14 8.79 -5.93
C SER A 183 -6.94 7.43 -5.25
N PHE A 184 -7.38 6.35 -5.89
CA PHE A 184 -7.17 5.01 -5.37
C PHE A 184 -5.70 4.61 -5.40
N ALA A 185 -4.94 4.99 -6.44
CA ALA A 185 -3.51 4.70 -6.54
C ALA A 185 -2.72 5.31 -5.37
N ILE A 186 -3.03 6.57 -4.99
CA ILE A 186 -2.42 7.23 -3.83
C ILE A 186 -2.77 6.47 -2.54
N PHE A 187 -4.05 6.13 -2.36
CA PHE A 187 -4.51 5.38 -1.19
C PHE A 187 -3.82 4.01 -1.08
N GLN A 188 -3.82 3.24 -2.18
CA GLN A 188 -3.20 1.92 -2.23
C GLN A 188 -1.68 2.01 -2.02
N PHE A 189 -1.02 3.01 -2.61
CA PHE A 189 0.41 3.24 -2.41
C PHE A 189 0.74 3.47 -0.93
N LEU A 190 0.02 4.38 -0.27
CA LEU A 190 0.23 4.66 1.15
C LEU A 190 -0.06 3.44 2.02
N TRP A 191 -1.08 2.67 1.68
CA TRP A 191 -1.41 1.44 2.40
C TRP A 191 -0.29 0.40 2.27
N VAL A 192 0.12 0.08 1.06
CA VAL A 192 1.20 -0.91 0.83
C VAL A 192 2.54 -0.44 1.40
N TRP A 193 2.88 0.84 1.20
CA TRP A 193 4.14 1.41 1.69
C TRP A 193 4.30 1.31 3.21
N ASN A 194 3.22 1.44 3.96
CA ASN A 194 3.22 1.39 5.42
C ASN A 194 2.87 0.00 5.98
N ASP A 195 2.64 -1.00 5.14
CA ASP A 195 2.23 -2.33 5.59
C ASP A 195 3.45 -3.23 5.82
N LEU A 196 3.60 -3.65 7.07
CA LEU A 196 4.57 -4.65 7.48
C LEU A 196 3.97 -6.05 7.54
N LEU A 197 2.68 -6.16 7.89
CA LEU A 197 2.06 -7.46 8.21
C LEU A 197 1.94 -8.37 7.00
N VAL A 198 1.49 -7.84 5.86
CA VAL A 198 1.38 -8.61 4.61
C VAL A 198 2.77 -8.95 4.07
N ALA A 199 3.76 -8.11 4.29
CA ALA A 199 5.14 -8.38 3.85
C ALA A 199 5.83 -9.52 4.63
N LEU A 200 5.31 -9.89 5.81
CA LEU A 200 5.82 -10.99 6.64
C LEU A 200 5.20 -12.35 6.30
N VAL A 201 4.21 -12.41 5.43
CA VAL A 201 3.51 -13.62 4.96
C VAL A 201 4.08 -14.12 3.64
#